data_f7e59f04a990e863ff57fd7d7552771c
#
_entry.id   f7e59f04a990e863ff57fd7d7552771c
#
_cell.length_a   1.000
_cell.length_b   1.000
_cell.length_c   1.000
_cell.angle_alpha   90.00
_cell.angle_beta   90.00
_cell.angle_gamma   90.00
#
_symmetry.space_group_name_H-M   'P 1'
#
loop_
_entity.id
_entity.type
_entity.pdbx_description
1 polymer ?
#
loop_
_entity_poly.entity_id
_entity_poly.type
_entity_poly.pdbx_seq_one_letter_code
_entity_poly.pdbx_strand_id
1 'polypeptide(L)'
;MIRHEVLKSIIPLISDELVICNIGLPAQELYMLDDRPSNFYMLGTMGLSSSIGLGLAIAQPQKVIAIDGDGSILTNLGTLPTIANNVTDNFILLIIDNGSYGSTGDQPTYTGKKTSLFKVAEACGCENVVECYAENTADVLKEALKSDK
;
A
#
# COMPACT_ATOMS: atom_id res chain seq x y z
N MET A 1 5.80 8.97 -13.61
CA MET A 1 4.35 8.96 -13.24
C MET A 1 4.24 9.37 -11.80
N ILE A 2 3.33 10.28 -11.46
CA ILE A 2 3.12 10.74 -10.10
C ILE A 2 2.09 9.84 -9.37
N ARG A 3 2.08 9.85 -8.04
CA ARG A 3 1.17 9.03 -7.20
C ARG A 3 -0.28 9.08 -7.67
N HIS A 4 -0.80 10.27 -7.97
CA HIS A 4 -2.17 10.45 -8.48
C HIS A 4 -2.46 9.63 -9.74
N GLU A 5 -1.51 9.55 -10.66
CA GLU A 5 -1.67 8.74 -11.89
C GLU A 5 -1.64 7.25 -11.59
N VAL A 6 -0.84 6.82 -10.61
CA VAL A 6 -0.86 5.42 -10.13
C VAL A 6 -2.23 5.09 -9.57
N LEU A 7 -2.76 5.91 -8.65
CA LEU A 7 -4.11 5.70 -8.10
C LEU A 7 -5.16 5.64 -9.19
N LYS A 8 -5.13 6.59 -10.13
CA LYS A 8 -6.07 6.62 -11.26
C LYS A 8 -5.99 5.37 -12.14
N SER A 9 -4.82 4.75 -12.27
CA SER A 9 -4.64 3.53 -13.07
C SER A 9 -5.17 2.27 -12.40
N ILE A 10 -5.16 2.23 -11.06
CA ILE A 10 -5.58 1.04 -10.31
C ILE A 10 -7.06 1.04 -9.92
N ILE A 11 -7.68 2.22 -9.76
CA ILE A 11 -9.09 2.35 -9.36
C ILE A 11 -10.05 1.52 -10.22
N PRO A 12 -9.94 1.49 -11.57
CA PRO A 12 -10.83 0.68 -12.38
C PRO A 12 -10.74 -0.84 -12.14
N LEU A 13 -9.71 -1.29 -11.43
CA LEU A 13 -9.51 -2.70 -11.08
C LEU A 13 -10.14 -3.07 -9.73
N ILE A 14 -10.48 -2.06 -8.92
CA ILE A 14 -11.02 -2.22 -7.58
C ILE A 14 -12.54 -2.18 -7.66
N SER A 15 -13.23 -3.23 -7.27
CA SER A 15 -14.69 -3.36 -7.34
C SER A 15 -15.33 -3.49 -5.97
N ASP A 16 -15.12 -4.60 -5.29
CA ASP A 16 -15.68 -4.90 -3.98
C ASP A 16 -14.62 -5.01 -2.87
N GLU A 17 -13.34 -4.88 -3.23
CA GLU A 17 -12.24 -4.90 -2.27
C GLU A 17 -12.38 -3.77 -1.24
N LEU A 18 -11.98 -4.08 0.01
CA LEU A 18 -11.86 -3.09 1.07
C LEU A 18 -10.51 -2.37 0.91
N VAL A 19 -10.53 -1.05 0.94
CA VAL A 19 -9.31 -0.25 0.77
C VAL A 19 -9.00 0.53 2.05
N ILE A 20 -7.80 0.35 2.57
CA ILE A 20 -7.26 1.15 3.67
C ILE A 20 -6.20 2.08 3.09
N CYS A 21 -6.46 3.37 3.08
CA CYS A 21 -5.55 4.35 2.50
C CYS A 21 -4.82 5.16 3.57
N ASN A 22 -3.49 5.24 3.42
CA ASN A 22 -2.63 6.03 4.30
C ASN A 22 -3.04 7.50 4.34
N ILE A 23 -2.65 8.18 5.42
CA ILE A 23 -2.94 9.61 5.67
C ILE A 23 -2.37 10.55 4.60
N GLY A 24 -2.87 11.76 4.57
CA GLY A 24 -2.36 12.86 3.78
C GLY A 24 -2.84 12.86 2.33
N LEU A 25 -1.96 13.23 1.41
CA LEU A 25 -2.31 13.35 0.00
C LEU A 25 -2.86 12.06 -0.62
N PRO A 26 -2.37 10.85 -0.31
CA PRO A 26 -2.94 9.62 -0.86
C PRO A 26 -4.43 9.45 -0.54
N ALA A 27 -4.84 9.72 0.72
CA ALA A 27 -6.23 9.63 1.13
C ALA A 27 -7.11 10.67 0.41
N GLN A 28 -6.61 11.91 0.29
CA GLN A 28 -7.33 12.98 -0.42
C GLN A 28 -7.50 12.67 -1.92
N GLU A 29 -6.44 12.18 -2.56
CA GLU A 29 -6.47 11.81 -3.98
C GLU A 29 -7.40 10.62 -4.24
N LEU A 30 -7.36 9.59 -3.40
CA LEU A 30 -8.28 8.46 -3.52
C LEU A 30 -9.73 8.90 -3.32
N TYR A 31 -10.02 9.73 -2.30
CA TYR A 31 -11.34 10.30 -2.06
C TYR A 31 -11.87 11.07 -3.27
N MET A 32 -11.03 11.88 -3.89
CA MET A 32 -11.42 12.69 -5.06
C MET A 32 -11.62 11.84 -6.33
N LEU A 33 -10.91 10.73 -6.45
CA LEU A 33 -10.98 9.86 -7.63
C LEU A 33 -12.13 8.86 -7.55
N ASP A 34 -12.34 8.25 -6.39
CA ASP A 34 -13.34 7.19 -6.20
C ASP A 34 -13.70 7.03 -4.72
N ASP A 35 -14.65 7.81 -4.23
CA ASP A 35 -15.16 7.67 -2.87
C ASP A 35 -16.17 6.53 -2.78
N ARG A 36 -15.84 5.50 -1.99
CA ARG A 36 -16.67 4.29 -1.82
C ARG A 36 -16.90 3.99 -0.34
N PRO A 37 -18.04 3.40 0.04
CA PRO A 37 -18.30 2.94 1.41
C PRO A 37 -17.27 1.91 1.92
N SER A 38 -16.58 1.21 1.01
CA SER A 38 -15.53 0.23 1.32
C SER A 38 -14.12 0.84 1.40
N ASN A 39 -13.99 2.15 1.29
CA ASN A 39 -12.73 2.85 1.51
C ASN A 39 -12.65 3.39 2.94
N PHE A 40 -11.52 3.14 3.59
CA PHE A 40 -11.17 3.74 4.87
C PHE A 40 -10.00 4.72 4.69
N TYR A 41 -10.25 5.98 4.97
CA TYR A 41 -9.26 7.07 4.85
C TYR A 41 -8.67 7.39 6.21
N MET A 42 -7.38 7.13 6.38
CA MET A 42 -6.71 7.46 7.64
C MET A 42 -6.50 8.96 7.77
N LEU A 43 -6.80 9.50 8.96
CA LEU A 43 -6.59 10.92 9.29
C LEU A 43 -5.34 11.14 10.16
N GLY A 44 -4.86 10.12 10.81
CA GLY A 44 -3.66 10.13 11.64
C GLY A 44 -2.95 8.79 11.59
N THR A 45 -2.04 8.53 12.53
CA THR A 45 -1.36 7.24 12.67
C THR A 45 -0.58 6.82 11.42
N MET A 46 0.31 7.70 10.94
CA MET A 46 1.24 7.39 9.86
C MET A 46 1.96 6.05 10.12
N GLY A 47 2.04 5.19 9.11
CA GLY A 47 2.66 3.87 9.21
C GLY A 47 1.74 2.72 9.65
N LEU A 48 0.44 2.97 9.88
CA LEU A 48 -0.48 1.93 10.36
C LEU A 48 -1.49 1.42 9.32
N SER A 49 -1.52 1.95 8.10
CA SER A 49 -2.45 1.47 7.05
C SER A 49 -2.27 -0.03 6.79
N SER A 50 -1.02 -0.49 6.69
CA SER A 50 -0.65 -1.89 6.52
C SER A 50 -1.09 -2.78 7.68
N SER A 51 -0.91 -2.32 8.92
CA SER A 51 -1.31 -3.06 10.13
C SER A 51 -2.84 -3.16 10.28
N ILE A 52 -3.56 -2.07 9.97
CA ILE A 52 -5.03 -2.04 9.97
C ILE A 52 -5.56 -2.96 8.86
N GLY A 53 -5.00 -2.86 7.66
CA GLY A 53 -5.37 -3.70 6.53
C GLY A 53 -5.16 -5.18 6.79
N LEU A 54 -4.01 -5.56 7.37
CA LEU A 54 -3.74 -6.94 7.78
C LEU A 54 -4.77 -7.44 8.82
N GLY A 55 -5.03 -6.64 9.85
CA GLY A 55 -6.02 -7.00 10.87
C GLY A 55 -7.41 -7.22 10.28
N LEU A 56 -7.81 -6.38 9.33
CA LEU A 56 -9.08 -6.52 8.62
C LEU A 56 -9.10 -7.78 7.75
N ALA A 57 -8.02 -8.09 7.03
CA ALA A 57 -7.91 -9.28 6.22
C ALA A 57 -7.99 -10.58 7.03
N ILE A 58 -7.40 -10.59 8.23
CA ILE A 58 -7.51 -11.72 9.17
C ILE A 58 -8.95 -11.88 9.68
N ALA A 59 -9.68 -10.80 9.88
CA ALA A 59 -10.99 -10.81 10.52
C ALA A 59 -12.15 -11.20 9.58
N GLN A 60 -11.96 -11.13 8.25
CA GLN A 60 -13.03 -11.39 7.28
C GLN A 60 -12.44 -11.80 5.90
N PRO A 61 -13.20 -12.50 5.03
CA PRO A 61 -12.68 -13.15 3.82
C PRO A 61 -12.55 -12.23 2.59
N GLN A 62 -13.14 -11.05 2.60
CA GLN A 62 -13.09 -10.13 1.44
C GLN A 62 -11.67 -9.63 1.22
N LYS A 63 -11.26 -9.43 -0.03
CA LYS A 63 -9.90 -8.89 -0.32
C LYS A 63 -9.74 -7.50 0.26
N VAL A 64 -8.55 -7.26 0.83
CA VAL A 64 -8.16 -6.00 1.45
C VAL A 64 -6.92 -5.47 0.76
N ILE A 65 -6.98 -4.22 0.32
CA ILE A 65 -5.85 -3.49 -0.25
C ILE A 65 -5.46 -2.39 0.72
N ALA A 66 -4.27 -2.48 1.30
CA ALA A 66 -3.68 -1.38 2.05
C ALA A 66 -2.79 -0.56 1.10
N ILE A 67 -3.10 0.73 0.95
CA ILE A 67 -2.31 1.67 0.16
C ILE A 67 -1.47 2.51 1.11
N ASP A 68 -0.16 2.43 0.97
CA ASP A 68 0.79 3.15 1.81
C ASP A 68 1.85 3.89 0.99
N GLY A 69 2.62 4.74 1.62
CA GLY A 69 3.78 5.42 1.04
C GLY A 69 5.09 4.92 1.66
N ASP A 70 6.19 5.12 0.95
CA ASP A 70 7.54 4.77 1.41
C ASP A 70 7.88 5.40 2.76
N GLY A 71 7.63 6.70 2.91
CA GLY A 71 7.86 7.41 4.17
C GLY A 71 7.02 6.89 5.33
N SER A 72 5.81 6.46 5.05
CA SER A 72 4.89 5.88 6.03
C SER A 72 5.36 4.50 6.49
N ILE A 73 5.69 3.61 5.58
CA ILE A 73 6.25 2.28 5.91
C ILE A 73 7.57 2.42 6.69
N LEU A 74 8.42 3.38 6.33
CA LEU A 74 9.67 3.63 7.07
C LEU A 74 9.45 4.02 8.54
N THR A 75 8.31 4.61 8.90
CA THR A 75 7.99 4.90 10.30
C THR A 75 7.55 3.68 11.10
N ASN A 76 7.18 2.59 10.45
CA ASN A 76 6.71 1.36 11.07
C ASN A 76 7.19 0.11 10.31
N LEU A 77 8.49 -0.01 10.09
CA LEU A 77 9.08 -1.17 9.39
C LEU A 77 8.72 -2.51 10.04
N GLY A 78 8.43 -2.53 11.36
CA GLY A 78 7.99 -3.72 12.09
C GLY A 78 6.67 -4.33 11.58
N THR A 79 5.91 -3.61 10.75
CA THR A 79 4.73 -4.17 10.10
C THR A 79 5.10 -5.29 9.11
N LEU A 80 6.26 -5.19 8.43
CA LEU A 80 6.67 -6.16 7.41
C LEU A 80 6.90 -7.58 7.96
N PRO A 81 7.68 -7.78 9.04
CA PRO A 81 7.77 -9.11 9.66
C PRO A 81 6.43 -9.56 10.28
N THR A 82 5.58 -8.64 10.73
CA THR A 82 4.24 -8.98 11.21
C THR A 82 3.37 -9.52 10.06
N ILE A 83 3.42 -8.89 8.90
CA ILE A 83 2.74 -9.37 7.68
C ILE A 83 3.29 -10.74 7.29
N ALA A 84 4.63 -10.87 7.16
CA ALA A 84 5.27 -12.13 6.74
C ALA A 84 4.82 -13.35 7.57
N ASN A 85 4.53 -13.14 8.86
CA ASN A 85 4.15 -14.22 9.78
C ASN A 85 2.63 -14.41 9.96
N ASN A 86 1.80 -13.50 9.44
CA ASN A 86 0.34 -13.51 9.67
C ASN A 86 -0.48 -13.21 8.41
N VAL A 87 0.15 -13.04 7.26
CA VAL A 87 -0.57 -12.71 6.02
C VAL A 87 -1.57 -13.80 5.64
N THR A 88 -2.68 -13.37 5.08
CA THR A 88 -3.75 -14.20 4.54
C THR A 88 -3.85 -13.99 3.03
N ASP A 89 -4.44 -14.94 2.30
CA ASP A 89 -4.55 -14.92 0.83
C ASP A 89 -5.39 -13.74 0.28
N ASN A 90 -6.09 -13.03 1.16
CA ASN A 90 -6.94 -11.89 0.84
C ASN A 90 -6.29 -10.53 1.15
N PHE A 91 -4.99 -10.45 1.45
CA PHE A 91 -4.31 -9.20 1.78
C PHE A 91 -3.32 -8.77 0.70
N ILE A 92 -3.41 -7.51 0.27
CA ILE A 92 -2.47 -6.86 -0.63
C ILE A 92 -1.97 -5.58 0.02
N LEU A 93 -0.64 -5.42 0.13
CA LEU A 93 -0.01 -4.17 0.52
C LEU A 93 0.60 -3.51 -0.71
N LEU A 94 0.07 -2.37 -1.11
CA LEU A 94 0.59 -1.54 -2.19
C LEU A 94 1.37 -0.36 -1.60
N ILE A 95 2.68 -0.30 -1.81
CA ILE A 95 3.53 0.80 -1.38
C ILE A 95 3.89 1.65 -2.59
N ILE A 96 3.48 2.92 -2.58
CA ILE A 96 3.86 3.89 -3.60
C ILE A 96 5.13 4.62 -3.12
N ASP A 97 6.26 4.27 -3.72
CA ASP A 97 7.56 4.83 -3.38
C ASP A 97 7.92 5.98 -4.34
N ASN A 98 7.86 7.20 -3.83
CA ASN A 98 8.26 8.40 -4.55
C ASN A 98 9.56 9.03 -3.98
N GLY A 99 10.19 8.41 -3.00
CA GLY A 99 11.42 8.87 -2.38
C GLY A 99 11.26 10.14 -1.54
N SER A 100 10.01 10.56 -1.21
CA SER A 100 9.79 11.81 -0.49
C SER A 100 8.55 11.83 0.40
N TYR A 101 8.58 12.70 1.42
CA TYR A 101 7.43 13.05 2.28
C TYR A 101 6.61 14.18 1.62
N GLY A 102 5.89 13.86 0.55
CA GLY A 102 5.19 14.82 -0.28
C GLY A 102 4.16 15.70 0.43
N SER A 103 3.55 15.21 1.52
CA SER A 103 2.53 15.97 2.28
C SER A 103 3.11 17.07 3.17
N THR A 104 4.41 17.07 3.45
CA THR A 104 5.06 17.98 4.41
C THR A 104 6.20 18.82 3.83
N GLY A 105 6.39 18.82 2.50
CA GLY A 105 7.35 19.65 1.83
C GLY A 105 8.44 18.90 1.08
N ASP A 106 8.16 17.67 0.63
CA ASP A 106 9.04 16.86 -0.22
C ASP A 106 10.44 16.58 0.36
N GLN A 107 10.56 16.48 1.68
CA GLN A 107 11.79 16.02 2.29
C GLN A 107 12.11 14.60 1.80
N PRO A 108 13.38 14.32 1.41
CA PRO A 108 13.73 13.02 0.89
C PRO A 108 13.59 11.92 1.97
N THR A 109 13.00 10.80 1.60
CA THR A 109 13.01 9.59 2.41
C THR A 109 14.30 8.81 2.19
N TYR A 110 14.50 7.76 2.98
CA TYR A 110 15.70 6.91 2.82
C TYR A 110 15.59 5.96 1.63
N THR A 111 14.41 5.72 1.08
CA THR A 111 14.23 4.92 -0.16
C THR A 111 14.83 5.63 -1.36
N GLY A 112 14.77 6.95 -1.42
CA GLY A 112 15.48 7.74 -2.42
C GLY A 112 17.02 7.75 -2.30
N LYS A 113 17.59 6.97 -1.34
CA LYS A 113 19.05 6.89 -1.09
C LYS A 113 19.55 5.45 -1.14
N LYS A 114 19.56 4.75 0.00
CA LYS A 114 20.19 3.44 0.17
C LYS A 114 19.22 2.33 0.57
N THR A 115 18.03 2.68 1.08
CA THR A 115 17.07 1.72 1.58
C THR A 115 16.19 1.21 0.45
N SER A 116 16.16 -0.10 0.23
CA SER A 116 15.21 -0.76 -0.67
C SER A 116 14.13 -1.43 0.16
N LEU A 117 12.89 -0.97 0.07
CA LEU A 117 11.74 -1.60 0.74
C LEU A 117 11.49 -3.01 0.21
N PHE A 118 11.72 -3.24 -1.08
CA PHE A 118 11.66 -4.58 -1.68
C PHE A 118 12.57 -5.56 -0.92
N LYS A 119 13.86 -5.23 -0.79
CA LYS A 119 14.83 -6.08 -0.07
C LYS A 119 14.52 -6.22 1.42
N VAL A 120 13.99 -5.18 2.04
CA VAL A 120 13.58 -5.24 3.45
C VAL A 120 12.40 -6.19 3.62
N ALA A 121 11.41 -6.14 2.74
CA ALA A 121 10.27 -7.05 2.77
C ALA A 121 10.70 -8.52 2.57
N GLU A 122 11.57 -8.78 1.58
CA GLU A 122 12.15 -10.12 1.38
C GLU A 122 12.92 -10.61 2.61
N ALA A 123 13.77 -9.75 3.19
CA ALA A 123 14.54 -10.09 4.39
C ALA A 123 13.66 -10.32 5.63
N CYS A 124 12.46 -9.74 5.69
CA CYS A 124 11.46 -10.01 6.73
C CYS A 124 10.70 -11.33 6.50
N GLY A 125 10.89 -11.98 5.36
CA GLY A 125 10.21 -13.24 5.01
C GLY A 125 8.89 -13.04 4.28
N CYS A 126 8.59 -11.83 3.77
CA CYS A 126 7.43 -11.65 2.91
C CYS A 126 7.61 -12.46 1.62
N GLU A 127 6.58 -13.22 1.27
CA GLU A 127 6.48 -13.92 0.00
C GLU A 127 5.78 -13.04 -1.04
N ASN A 128 5.92 -13.35 -2.33
CA ASN A 128 5.23 -12.64 -3.42
C ASN A 128 5.49 -11.12 -3.45
N VAL A 129 6.71 -10.70 -3.08
CA VAL A 129 7.11 -9.30 -3.16
C VAL A 129 7.44 -8.94 -4.61
N VAL A 130 6.84 -7.87 -5.11
CA VAL A 130 7.06 -7.38 -6.48
C VAL A 130 7.45 -5.92 -6.44
N GLU A 131 8.56 -5.57 -7.07
CA GLU A 131 8.94 -4.18 -7.34
C GLU A 131 8.69 -3.87 -8.82
N CYS A 132 7.97 -2.81 -9.11
CA CYS A 132 7.66 -2.41 -10.47
C CYS A 132 7.69 -0.89 -10.66
N TYR A 133 7.82 -0.45 -11.90
CA TYR A 133 7.62 0.94 -12.24
C TYR A 133 6.13 1.32 -12.21
N ALA A 134 5.86 2.59 -11.97
CA ALA A 134 4.51 3.13 -11.81
C ALA A 134 3.56 2.78 -12.99
N GLU A 135 4.07 2.75 -14.21
CA GLU A 135 3.32 2.38 -15.42
C GLU A 135 2.85 0.91 -15.44
N ASN A 136 3.50 0.04 -14.68
CA ASN A 136 3.18 -1.39 -14.62
C ASN A 136 2.31 -1.75 -13.40
N THR A 137 2.03 -0.79 -12.52
CA THR A 137 1.32 -1.04 -11.25
C THR A 137 -0.06 -1.66 -11.47
N ALA A 138 -0.80 -1.21 -12.48
CA ALA A 138 -2.13 -1.74 -12.78
C ALA A 138 -2.08 -3.22 -13.20
N ASP A 139 -1.10 -3.62 -14.02
CA ASP A 139 -0.95 -5.02 -14.44
C ASP A 139 -0.56 -5.90 -13.27
N VAL A 140 0.38 -5.45 -12.42
CA VAL A 140 0.80 -6.18 -11.21
C VAL A 140 -0.37 -6.34 -10.24
N LEU A 141 -1.12 -5.26 -9.98
CA LEU A 141 -2.29 -5.33 -9.10
C LEU A 141 -3.36 -6.28 -9.66
N LYS A 142 -3.61 -6.23 -10.98
CA LYS A 142 -4.56 -7.13 -11.64
C LYS A 142 -4.21 -8.61 -11.45
N GLU A 143 -2.95 -8.95 -11.50
CA GLU A 143 -2.51 -10.33 -11.23
C GLU A 143 -2.62 -10.68 -9.73
N ALA A 144 -2.26 -9.76 -8.82
CA ALA A 144 -2.42 -9.96 -7.39
C ALA A 144 -3.89 -10.15 -6.98
N LEU A 145 -4.83 -9.44 -7.62
CA LEU A 145 -6.27 -9.57 -7.37
C LEU A 145 -6.84 -10.93 -7.79
N LYS A 146 -6.24 -11.57 -8.79
CA LYS A 146 -6.65 -12.92 -9.26
C LYS A 146 -6.04 -14.04 -8.43
N SER A 147 -4.95 -13.76 -7.75
CA SER A 147 -4.21 -14.77 -6.97
C SER A 147 -4.98 -15.12 -5.71
N ASP A 148 -5.09 -16.43 -5.45
CA ASP A 148 -5.56 -16.99 -4.18
C ASP A 148 -4.35 -17.40 -3.30
N LYS A 149 -3.20 -16.72 -3.51
CA LYS A 149 -1.94 -17.01 -2.80
C LYS A 149 -1.32 -15.72 -2.27
#